data_339cc64c75c99c190fb006bdd28e8dcb
#
_entry.id   339cc64c75c99c190fb006bdd28e8dcb
#
_cell.length_a   1.000
_cell.length_b   1.000
_cell.length_c   1.000
_cell.angle_alpha   90.00
_cell.angle_beta   90.00
_cell.angle_gamma   90.00
#
_symmetry.space_group_name_H-M   'P 1'
#
loop_
_entity.id
_entity.type
_entity.pdbx_description
1 polymer ?
#
loop_
_entity_poly.entity_id
_entity_poly.type
_entity_poly.pdbx_seq_one_letter_code
_entity_poly.pdbx_strand_id
1 'polypeptide(L)'
;MARLHEYQGKAILARNGFKIPRGSAASNAEEAVAAAKKLGTEVVVKIQAWTTGRAGIGGVAFAKKPDEVRVHADRMLAMKVGQFPVEVVLVEEKIDINQEFFLSFAIDDAARAPMIIFAGGGGTGIEERAAATRKIPCDVNRGPLDSAVDEAVASSGLPAKNAKQLNHFVRKLFAAARSVEARSLEINPLVLTKSGEFVAADCRVTIDDYAVARHPELGIEIAREFDHPPTALERIAYAVEQNDHRGTFYFAQLATAALKGSKGLVGFHGAGGGGSMMSMDAIVNAGFTIANFTDTSGNPSASKVYRAARIILAQPDLVGYFGSGSGVASQEQYWSAYGLAKAFWELDLEIPAVIRLGGNTEDRAVDILHRMSKLLRAPVEGYRKTDTPAFIATRFAELVTKTNGTKWKPRLPRVPKFVGDPTVTKLALKNARVWIDTAQWPQIRAAVETYSGGLIIDRAGKPAAALPNEEFATKDSELFACDVECRLAEIDGFYLELDVPGLDELIGGAG
;
A
#
# COMPACT_ATOMS: atom_id res chain seq x y z
N MET A 1 -0.75 -0.01 10.98
CA MET A 1 -2.11 -0.16 11.57
C MET A 1 -3.16 0.13 10.51
N ALA A 2 -3.96 -0.87 10.19
CA ALA A 2 -4.99 -0.79 9.16
C ALA A 2 -6.11 0.20 9.58
N ARG A 3 -6.47 1.11 8.68
CA ARG A 3 -7.56 2.07 8.90
C ARG A 3 -8.81 1.61 8.18
N LEU A 4 -9.96 1.95 8.75
CA LEU A 4 -11.26 1.70 8.13
C LEU A 4 -11.89 3.00 7.60
N HIS A 5 -12.71 2.87 6.58
CA HIS A 5 -13.63 3.95 6.20
C HIS A 5 -14.69 4.17 7.28
N GLU A 6 -15.26 5.38 7.31
CA GLU A 6 -16.31 5.74 8.28
C GLU A 6 -17.47 4.74 8.28
N TYR A 7 -17.97 4.34 7.09
CA TYR A 7 -19.09 3.40 6.99
C TYR A 7 -18.74 2.01 7.55
N GLN A 8 -17.49 1.54 7.41
CA GLN A 8 -17.03 0.28 7.98
C GLN A 8 -16.94 0.37 9.51
N GLY A 9 -16.37 1.47 10.03
CA GLY A 9 -16.34 1.74 11.48
C GLY A 9 -17.75 1.83 12.09
N LYS A 10 -18.69 2.49 11.42
CA LYS A 10 -20.09 2.54 11.82
C LYS A 10 -20.75 1.16 11.86
N ALA A 11 -20.41 0.27 10.94
CA ALA A 11 -20.91 -1.10 10.96
C ALA A 11 -20.43 -1.87 12.22
N ILE A 12 -19.21 -1.63 12.70
CA ILE A 12 -18.72 -2.16 13.97
C ILE A 12 -19.54 -1.61 15.13
N LEU A 13 -19.78 -0.30 15.16
CA LEU A 13 -20.57 0.35 16.21
C LEU A 13 -22.00 -0.20 16.24
N ALA A 14 -22.65 -0.36 15.09
CA ALA A 14 -24.00 -0.89 14.98
C ALA A 14 -24.11 -2.33 15.52
N ARG A 15 -23.16 -3.20 15.17
CA ARG A 15 -23.07 -4.57 15.71
C ARG A 15 -22.91 -4.60 17.23
N ASN A 16 -22.30 -3.57 17.80
CA ASN A 16 -22.15 -3.38 19.22
C ASN A 16 -23.28 -2.56 19.87
N GLY A 17 -24.40 -2.33 19.16
CA GLY A 17 -25.61 -1.72 19.68
C GLY A 17 -25.55 -0.20 19.85
N PHE A 18 -24.67 0.49 19.09
CA PHE A 18 -24.78 1.92 18.88
C PHE A 18 -25.79 2.20 17.77
N LYS A 19 -26.57 3.24 17.92
CA LYS A 19 -27.36 3.78 16.82
C LYS A 19 -26.47 4.58 15.91
N ILE A 20 -26.56 4.33 14.61
CA ILE A 20 -25.86 5.07 13.53
C ILE A 20 -26.88 5.66 12.58
N PRO A 21 -26.54 6.69 11.78
CA PRO A 21 -27.40 7.18 10.69
C PRO A 21 -27.66 6.07 9.68
N ARG A 22 -28.88 5.99 9.17
CA ARG A 22 -29.18 5.10 8.03
C ARG A 22 -28.46 5.63 6.79
N GLY A 23 -27.83 4.75 6.01
CA GLY A 23 -27.10 5.17 4.84
C GLY A 23 -26.37 4.02 4.16
N SER A 24 -25.68 4.32 3.07
CA SER A 24 -24.81 3.39 2.37
C SER A 24 -23.66 4.10 1.65
N ALA A 25 -22.54 3.39 1.45
CA ALA A 25 -21.46 3.82 0.60
C ALA A 25 -21.84 3.69 -0.88
N ALA A 26 -21.22 4.53 -1.72
CA ALA A 26 -21.43 4.57 -3.16
C ALA A 26 -20.10 4.88 -3.86
N SER A 27 -19.78 4.15 -4.94
CA SER A 27 -18.58 4.33 -5.76
C SER A 27 -18.84 5.16 -7.03
N ASN A 28 -20.10 5.49 -7.30
CA ASN A 28 -20.53 6.32 -8.42
C ASN A 28 -21.77 7.12 -8.04
N ALA A 29 -22.13 8.11 -8.88
CA ALA A 29 -23.25 9.00 -8.63
C ALA A 29 -24.62 8.28 -8.70
N GLU A 30 -24.75 7.25 -9.52
CA GLU A 30 -25.97 6.44 -9.65
C GLU A 30 -26.30 5.74 -8.34
N GLU A 31 -25.31 5.08 -7.74
CA GLU A 31 -25.46 4.43 -6.43
C GLU A 31 -25.77 5.43 -5.32
N ALA A 32 -25.11 6.61 -5.33
CA ALA A 32 -25.37 7.67 -4.37
C ALA A 32 -26.82 8.19 -4.45
N VAL A 33 -27.33 8.41 -5.65
CA VAL A 33 -28.73 8.80 -5.90
C VAL A 33 -29.70 7.70 -5.46
N ALA A 34 -29.39 6.43 -5.75
CA ALA A 34 -30.23 5.31 -5.32
C ALA A 34 -30.30 5.22 -3.78
N ALA A 35 -29.17 5.42 -3.09
CA ALA A 35 -29.13 5.49 -1.62
C ALA A 35 -30.03 6.61 -1.07
N ALA A 36 -29.92 7.82 -1.61
CA ALA A 36 -30.73 8.94 -1.17
C ALA A 36 -32.24 8.72 -1.40
N LYS A 37 -32.63 8.17 -2.56
CA LYS A 37 -34.05 7.81 -2.85
C LYS A 37 -34.57 6.79 -1.84
N LYS A 38 -33.77 5.80 -1.46
CA LYS A 38 -34.13 4.77 -0.46
C LYS A 38 -34.33 5.37 0.94
N LEU A 39 -33.54 6.39 1.30
CA LEU A 39 -33.68 7.08 2.59
C LEU A 39 -34.93 7.94 2.66
N GLY A 40 -35.35 8.59 1.56
CA GLY A 40 -36.58 9.38 1.46
C GLY A 40 -36.62 10.63 2.35
N THR A 41 -35.43 11.14 2.76
CA THR A 41 -35.29 12.32 3.63
C THR A 41 -34.09 13.18 3.18
N GLU A 42 -33.86 14.33 3.83
CA GLU A 42 -32.64 15.09 3.65
C GLU A 42 -31.42 14.23 4.01
N VAL A 43 -30.38 14.31 3.22
CA VAL A 43 -29.17 13.50 3.38
C VAL A 43 -27.91 14.36 3.51
N VAL A 44 -26.85 13.75 4.03
CA VAL A 44 -25.49 14.24 3.97
C VAL A 44 -24.67 13.30 3.09
N VAL A 45 -23.86 13.89 2.20
CA VAL A 45 -22.89 13.16 1.35
C VAL A 45 -21.50 13.47 1.88
N LYS A 46 -20.70 12.43 2.15
CA LYS A 46 -19.37 12.55 2.76
C LYS A 46 -18.34 11.76 1.98
N ILE A 47 -17.18 12.35 1.68
CA ILE A 47 -16.05 11.59 1.13
C ILE A 47 -15.57 10.53 2.12
N GLN A 48 -15.16 9.39 1.60
CA GLN A 48 -14.56 8.31 2.38
C GLN A 48 -13.02 8.34 2.20
N ALA A 49 -12.37 9.32 2.81
CA ALA A 49 -10.92 9.51 2.81
C ALA A 49 -10.39 9.53 4.25
N TRP A 50 -9.16 9.07 4.45
CA TRP A 50 -8.54 8.96 5.78
C TRP A 50 -7.87 10.29 6.19
N THR A 51 -8.67 11.34 6.24
CA THR A 51 -8.23 12.69 6.61
C THR A 51 -9.13 13.30 7.68
N THR A 52 -8.61 14.27 8.40
CA THR A 52 -9.37 15.12 9.33
C THR A 52 -9.93 16.35 8.60
N GLY A 53 -10.91 17.01 9.19
CA GLY A 53 -11.43 18.26 8.64
C GLY A 53 -12.08 18.16 7.27
N ARG A 54 -12.69 17.02 6.92
CA ARG A 54 -13.35 16.78 5.61
C ARG A 54 -14.30 17.88 5.18
N ALA A 55 -15.02 18.49 6.12
CA ALA A 55 -15.92 19.60 5.83
C ALA A 55 -15.18 20.83 5.30
N GLY A 56 -14.01 21.14 5.86
CA GLY A 56 -13.21 22.31 5.45
C GLY A 56 -12.68 22.23 4.02
N ILE A 57 -12.48 21.02 3.48
CA ILE A 57 -12.05 20.79 2.10
C ILE A 57 -13.21 20.54 1.13
N GLY A 58 -14.47 20.75 1.57
CA GLY A 58 -15.66 20.50 0.76
C GLY A 58 -16.06 19.02 0.63
N GLY A 59 -15.50 18.14 1.47
CA GLY A 59 -15.77 16.72 1.48
C GLY A 59 -17.06 16.31 2.22
N VAL A 60 -17.86 17.26 2.68
CA VAL A 60 -19.18 17.05 3.28
C VAL A 60 -20.16 18.02 2.66
N ALA A 61 -21.32 17.54 2.22
CA ALA A 61 -22.39 18.34 1.66
C ALA A 61 -23.77 17.81 2.07
N PHE A 62 -24.74 18.73 2.21
CA PHE A 62 -26.12 18.37 2.48
C PHE A 62 -26.93 18.45 1.22
N ALA A 63 -27.90 17.55 1.04
CA ALA A 63 -28.80 17.51 -0.11
C ALA A 63 -30.23 17.22 0.33
N LYS A 64 -31.16 17.95 -0.29
CA LYS A 64 -32.61 17.78 -0.05
C LYS A 64 -33.29 16.94 -1.13
N LYS A 65 -32.64 16.85 -2.30
CA LYS A 65 -33.18 16.16 -3.47
C LYS A 65 -32.14 15.24 -4.09
N PRO A 66 -32.56 14.14 -4.75
CA PRO A 66 -31.65 13.21 -5.42
C PRO A 66 -30.72 13.86 -6.47
N ASP A 67 -31.19 14.89 -7.19
CA ASP A 67 -30.37 15.59 -8.19
C ASP A 67 -29.21 16.35 -7.54
N GLU A 68 -29.42 16.94 -6.35
CA GLU A 68 -28.33 17.57 -5.58
C GLU A 68 -27.31 16.54 -5.12
N VAL A 69 -27.76 15.31 -4.76
CA VAL A 69 -26.87 14.21 -4.39
C VAL A 69 -25.97 13.83 -5.57
N ARG A 70 -26.52 13.76 -6.80
CA ARG A 70 -25.72 13.50 -8.00
C ARG A 70 -24.59 14.51 -8.15
N VAL A 71 -24.93 15.80 -8.11
CA VAL A 71 -23.96 16.90 -8.24
C VAL A 71 -22.85 16.80 -7.17
N HIS A 72 -23.24 16.52 -5.93
CA HIS A 72 -22.25 16.37 -4.84
C HIS A 72 -21.39 15.12 -4.99
N ALA A 73 -21.98 13.99 -5.37
CA ALA A 73 -21.25 12.73 -5.57
C ALA A 73 -20.24 12.83 -6.72
N ASP A 74 -20.67 13.35 -7.89
CA ASP A 74 -19.78 13.57 -9.05
C ASP A 74 -18.61 14.47 -8.68
N ARG A 75 -18.88 15.60 -8.02
CA ARG A 75 -17.84 16.51 -7.55
C ARG A 75 -16.88 15.86 -6.57
N MET A 76 -17.40 15.12 -5.59
CA MET A 76 -16.60 14.50 -4.52
C MET A 76 -15.77 13.33 -5.03
N LEU A 77 -16.28 12.50 -5.93
CA LEU A 77 -15.56 11.41 -6.56
C LEU A 77 -14.46 11.91 -7.52
N ALA A 78 -14.59 13.14 -8.03
CA ALA A 78 -13.54 13.80 -8.80
C ALA A 78 -12.46 14.47 -7.93
N MET A 79 -12.62 14.52 -6.59
CA MET A 79 -11.66 15.15 -5.68
C MET A 79 -10.43 14.27 -5.48
N LYS A 80 -9.34 14.95 -5.10
CA LYS A 80 -8.17 14.31 -4.49
C LYS A 80 -8.00 14.81 -3.06
N VAL A 81 -7.64 13.92 -2.16
CA VAL A 81 -7.17 14.26 -0.81
C VAL A 81 -5.66 14.06 -0.79
N GLY A 82 -4.91 15.13 -0.59
CA GLY A 82 -3.50 15.13 -0.93
C GLY A 82 -3.32 14.90 -2.44
N GLN A 83 -2.66 13.81 -2.81
CA GLN A 83 -2.46 13.41 -4.21
C GLN A 83 -3.32 12.20 -4.63
N PHE A 84 -4.11 11.62 -3.70
CA PHE A 84 -4.85 10.38 -3.92
C PHE A 84 -6.33 10.64 -4.22
N PRO A 85 -6.95 9.88 -5.15
CA PRO A 85 -8.34 10.08 -5.53
C PRO A 85 -9.30 9.67 -4.41
N VAL A 86 -10.48 10.29 -4.39
CA VAL A 86 -11.62 9.83 -3.60
C VAL A 86 -12.38 8.79 -4.42
N GLU A 87 -12.39 7.53 -3.98
CA GLU A 87 -13.04 6.43 -4.70
C GLU A 87 -14.47 6.14 -4.21
N VAL A 88 -14.81 6.59 -3.00
CA VAL A 88 -16.08 6.26 -2.34
C VAL A 88 -16.65 7.49 -1.64
N VAL A 89 -17.97 7.64 -1.71
CA VAL A 89 -18.76 8.58 -0.88
C VAL A 89 -19.74 7.81 0.00
N LEU A 90 -20.07 8.36 1.16
CA LEU A 90 -21.09 7.84 2.06
C LEU A 90 -22.32 8.77 2.00
N VAL A 91 -23.49 8.20 1.71
CA VAL A 91 -24.78 8.93 1.72
C VAL A 91 -25.57 8.48 2.92
N GLU A 92 -25.89 9.42 3.83
CA GLU A 92 -26.57 9.14 5.08
C GLU A 92 -27.72 10.11 5.33
N GLU A 93 -28.73 9.69 6.14
CA GLU A 93 -29.75 10.59 6.62
C GLU A 93 -29.16 11.73 7.44
N LYS A 94 -29.69 12.92 7.27
CA LYS A 94 -29.34 14.08 8.09
C LYS A 94 -29.92 13.93 9.49
N ILE A 95 -29.10 14.20 10.51
CA ILE A 95 -29.49 14.09 11.92
C ILE A 95 -29.76 15.48 12.48
N ASP A 96 -30.84 15.63 13.27
CA ASP A 96 -31.16 16.83 14.04
C ASP A 96 -30.37 16.84 15.36
N ILE A 97 -29.28 17.58 15.40
CA ILE A 97 -28.34 17.64 16.51
C ILE A 97 -28.87 18.59 17.59
N ASN A 98 -28.89 18.13 18.84
CA ASN A 98 -29.10 18.95 20.02
C ASN A 98 -27.78 19.25 20.75
N GLN A 99 -26.96 18.20 20.97
CA GLN A 99 -25.65 18.32 21.63
C GLN A 99 -24.67 17.31 21.06
N GLU A 100 -23.41 17.66 21.02
CA GLU A 100 -22.30 16.82 20.51
C GLU A 100 -21.36 16.43 21.63
N PHE A 101 -20.84 15.22 21.58
CA PHE A 101 -19.84 14.67 22.49
C PHE A 101 -18.71 14.06 21.71
N PHE A 102 -17.52 14.08 22.29
CA PHE A 102 -16.38 13.31 21.83
C PHE A 102 -16.21 12.08 22.70
N LEU A 103 -16.04 10.94 22.07
CA LEU A 103 -15.80 9.67 22.75
C LEU A 103 -14.80 8.84 21.95
N SER A 104 -13.65 8.48 22.56
CA SER A 104 -12.60 7.74 21.88
C SER A 104 -11.98 6.69 22.80
N PHE A 105 -11.79 5.48 22.26
CA PHE A 105 -10.94 4.45 22.85
C PHE A 105 -9.54 4.57 22.24
N ALA A 106 -8.50 4.47 23.08
CA ALA A 106 -7.11 4.43 22.64
C ALA A 106 -6.27 3.59 23.62
N ILE A 107 -5.04 3.28 23.21
CA ILE A 107 -4.03 2.69 24.10
C ILE A 107 -3.15 3.82 24.62
N ASP A 108 -2.99 3.91 25.93
CA ASP A 108 -2.03 4.78 26.59
C ASP A 108 -0.69 4.04 26.69
N ASP A 109 0.28 4.43 25.86
CA ASP A 109 1.59 3.78 25.81
C ASP A 109 2.40 3.98 27.09
N ALA A 110 2.22 5.12 27.80
CA ALA A 110 2.89 5.37 29.05
C ALA A 110 2.34 4.51 30.19
N ALA A 111 1.02 4.39 30.28
CA ALA A 111 0.34 3.51 31.23
C ALA A 111 0.35 2.03 30.81
N ARG A 112 0.68 1.72 29.56
CA ARG A 112 0.59 0.39 28.92
C ARG A 112 -0.80 -0.26 29.12
N ALA A 113 -1.83 0.56 29.01
CA ALA A 113 -3.21 0.16 29.28
C ALA A 113 -4.20 0.85 28.33
N PRO A 114 -5.36 0.25 28.08
CA PRO A 114 -6.41 0.94 27.34
C PRO A 114 -7.01 2.08 28.16
N MET A 115 -7.45 3.11 27.45
CA MET A 115 -8.16 4.23 28.04
C MET A 115 -9.33 4.67 27.15
N ILE A 116 -10.31 5.34 27.76
CA ILE A 116 -11.33 6.10 27.05
C ILE A 116 -11.10 7.59 27.27
N ILE A 117 -11.25 8.37 26.22
CA ILE A 117 -11.20 9.82 26.25
C ILE A 117 -12.61 10.32 26.01
N PHE A 118 -13.11 11.19 26.87
CA PHE A 118 -14.42 11.79 26.80
C PHE A 118 -14.34 13.33 26.87
N ALA A 119 -15.18 14.02 26.08
CA ALA A 119 -15.41 15.44 26.22
C ALA A 119 -16.88 15.80 26.01
N GLY A 120 -17.36 16.78 26.78
CA GLY A 120 -18.71 17.32 26.71
C GLY A 120 -19.00 18.21 25.51
N GLY A 121 -18.09 18.28 24.54
CA GLY A 121 -18.25 18.90 23.24
C GLY A 121 -17.59 18.04 22.19
N GLY A 122 -18.20 17.87 21.02
CA GLY A 122 -17.67 17.13 19.87
C GLY A 122 -17.43 18.03 18.66
N GLY A 123 -17.13 17.40 17.52
CA GLY A 123 -16.94 18.07 16.25
C GLY A 123 -15.53 18.63 16.04
N THR A 124 -15.37 19.53 15.08
CA THR A 124 -14.09 20.09 14.66
C THR A 124 -13.37 20.86 15.79
N GLY A 125 -12.06 20.72 15.89
CA GLY A 125 -11.22 21.46 16.86
C GLY A 125 -11.21 20.87 18.27
N ILE A 126 -11.58 19.61 18.44
CA ILE A 126 -11.51 18.93 19.75
C ILE A 126 -10.07 18.79 20.22
N GLU A 127 -9.12 18.64 19.33
CA GLU A 127 -7.68 18.53 19.60
C GLU A 127 -7.13 19.81 20.28
N GLU A 128 -7.68 20.98 19.93
CA GLU A 128 -7.31 22.27 20.53
C GLU A 128 -7.89 22.45 21.94
N ARG A 129 -8.90 21.65 22.31
CA ARG A 129 -9.60 21.68 23.58
C ARG A 129 -9.19 20.58 24.55
N ALA A 130 -7.93 20.15 24.48
CA ALA A 130 -7.39 19.05 25.30
C ALA A 130 -7.65 19.19 26.80
N ALA A 131 -7.66 20.42 27.33
CA ALA A 131 -7.95 20.72 28.76
C ALA A 131 -9.40 20.35 29.16
N ALA A 132 -10.34 20.26 28.22
CA ALA A 132 -11.73 19.91 28.48
C ALA A 132 -11.97 18.38 28.40
N THR A 133 -10.96 17.59 28.04
CA THR A 133 -11.08 16.13 27.93
C THR A 133 -10.89 15.43 29.28
N ARG A 134 -11.63 14.36 29.49
CA ARG A 134 -11.50 13.43 30.63
C ARG A 134 -10.92 12.11 30.15
N LYS A 135 -9.82 11.68 30.79
CA LYS A 135 -9.26 10.34 30.58
C LYS A 135 -9.88 9.37 31.59
N ILE A 136 -10.42 8.29 31.08
CA ILE A 136 -11.03 7.21 31.83
C ILE A 136 -10.12 6.00 31.71
N PRO A 137 -9.34 5.66 32.75
CA PRO A 137 -8.50 4.47 32.76
C PRO A 137 -9.33 3.21 32.61
N CYS A 138 -8.82 2.23 31.87
CA CYS A 138 -9.47 0.94 31.66
C CYS A 138 -8.56 -0.20 32.12
N ASP A 139 -9.12 -1.14 32.86
CA ASP A 139 -8.51 -2.45 33.04
C ASP A 139 -8.64 -3.26 31.76
N VAL A 140 -7.59 -3.99 31.37
CA VAL A 140 -7.54 -4.75 30.12
C VAL A 140 -8.67 -5.77 30.00
N ASN A 141 -9.08 -6.39 31.12
CA ASN A 141 -10.09 -7.43 31.16
C ASN A 141 -11.47 -6.94 31.58
N ARG A 142 -11.52 -6.02 32.56
CA ARG A 142 -12.76 -5.54 33.18
C ARG A 142 -13.35 -4.32 32.48
N GLY A 143 -12.54 -3.57 31.73
CA GLY A 143 -12.95 -2.35 31.05
C GLY A 143 -12.77 -1.08 31.87
N PRO A 144 -13.53 -0.01 31.56
CA PRO A 144 -13.36 1.29 32.17
C PRO A 144 -13.73 1.28 33.66
N LEU A 145 -12.97 2.03 34.47
CA LEU A 145 -13.23 2.17 35.92
C LEU A 145 -14.54 2.91 36.16
N ASP A 146 -15.42 2.31 36.99
CA ASP A 146 -16.77 2.80 37.24
C ASP A 146 -16.80 4.23 37.73
N SER A 147 -15.99 4.57 38.76
CA SER A 147 -15.93 5.92 39.32
C SER A 147 -15.47 6.98 38.32
N ALA A 148 -14.52 6.62 37.43
CA ALA A 148 -14.03 7.54 36.41
C ALA A 148 -15.07 7.76 35.29
N VAL A 149 -15.84 6.74 34.94
CA VAL A 149 -16.97 6.89 34.01
C VAL A 149 -18.04 7.80 34.59
N ASP A 150 -18.41 7.57 35.86
CA ASP A 150 -19.46 8.35 36.52
C ASP A 150 -19.05 9.83 36.66
N GLU A 151 -17.80 10.09 37.00
CA GLU A 151 -17.26 11.47 37.07
C GLU A 151 -17.26 12.14 35.67
N ALA A 152 -16.79 11.43 34.64
CA ALA A 152 -16.76 11.97 33.29
C ALA A 152 -18.17 12.29 32.76
N VAL A 153 -19.13 11.38 32.98
CA VAL A 153 -20.52 11.58 32.58
C VAL A 153 -21.19 12.72 33.36
N ALA A 154 -20.93 12.83 34.66
CA ALA A 154 -21.45 13.93 35.49
C ALA A 154 -20.97 15.29 34.97
N SER A 155 -19.74 15.39 34.46
CA SER A 155 -19.19 16.62 33.89
C SER A 155 -19.92 17.10 32.62
N SER A 156 -20.73 16.24 32.01
CA SER A 156 -21.53 16.61 30.82
C SER A 156 -22.72 17.51 31.11
N GLY A 157 -23.15 17.60 32.35
CA GLY A 157 -24.32 18.38 32.78
C GLY A 157 -25.66 17.86 32.25
N LEU A 158 -25.71 16.61 31.75
CA LEU A 158 -26.93 16.03 31.18
C LEU A 158 -27.97 15.68 32.25
N PRO A 159 -29.28 15.73 31.89
CA PRO A 159 -30.34 15.17 32.74
C PRO A 159 -30.08 13.67 33.04
N ALA A 160 -30.49 13.21 34.22
CA ALA A 160 -30.22 11.87 34.73
C ALA A 160 -30.52 10.72 33.71
N LYS A 161 -31.60 10.84 32.94
CA LYS A 161 -31.98 9.86 31.91
C LYS A 161 -30.91 9.78 30.82
N ASN A 162 -30.44 10.91 30.30
CA ASN A 162 -29.44 10.97 29.23
C ASN A 162 -28.04 10.65 29.78
N ALA A 163 -27.73 11.07 31.00
CA ALA A 163 -26.49 10.68 31.68
C ALA A 163 -26.35 9.16 31.82
N LYS A 164 -27.43 8.46 32.22
CA LYS A 164 -27.44 6.98 32.28
C LYS A 164 -27.21 6.34 30.92
N GLN A 165 -27.80 6.89 29.85
CA GLN A 165 -27.56 6.40 28.49
C GLN A 165 -26.12 6.64 28.07
N LEU A 166 -25.54 7.83 28.31
CA LEU A 166 -24.16 8.15 27.98
C LEU A 166 -23.19 7.24 28.70
N ASN A 167 -23.40 7.01 30.01
CA ASN A 167 -22.60 6.05 30.80
C ASN A 167 -22.57 4.66 30.14
N HIS A 168 -23.72 4.19 29.66
CA HIS A 168 -23.81 2.92 28.95
C HIS A 168 -22.99 2.93 27.64
N PHE A 169 -23.02 4.01 26.85
CA PHE A 169 -22.24 4.11 25.60
C PHE A 169 -20.73 4.19 25.86
N VAL A 170 -20.29 4.87 26.92
CA VAL A 170 -18.88 4.88 27.32
C VAL A 170 -18.37 3.45 27.56
N ARG A 171 -19.12 2.64 28.29
CA ARG A 171 -18.75 1.22 28.54
C ARG A 171 -18.81 0.37 27.29
N LYS A 172 -19.82 0.57 26.45
CA LYS A 172 -19.96 -0.13 25.17
C LYS A 172 -18.82 0.15 24.20
N LEU A 173 -18.23 1.36 24.23
CA LEU A 173 -17.11 1.68 23.35
C LEU A 173 -15.90 0.77 23.61
N PHE A 174 -15.60 0.50 24.89
CA PHE A 174 -14.54 -0.45 25.25
C PHE A 174 -14.81 -1.84 24.67
N ALA A 175 -16.03 -2.36 24.84
CA ALA A 175 -16.41 -3.67 24.32
C ALA A 175 -16.34 -3.71 22.78
N ALA A 176 -16.80 -2.64 22.11
CA ALA A 176 -16.74 -2.52 20.65
C ALA A 176 -15.28 -2.51 20.13
N ALA A 177 -14.40 -1.74 20.78
CA ALA A 177 -12.99 -1.71 20.43
C ALA A 177 -12.30 -3.07 20.62
N ARG A 178 -12.59 -3.73 21.73
CA ARG A 178 -12.05 -5.07 22.04
C ARG A 178 -12.55 -6.14 21.07
N SER A 179 -13.80 -6.06 20.61
CA SER A 179 -14.40 -7.07 19.72
C SER A 179 -13.72 -7.18 18.35
N VAL A 180 -12.95 -6.15 17.96
CA VAL A 180 -12.23 -6.09 16.69
C VAL A 180 -10.74 -5.81 16.87
N GLU A 181 -10.24 -5.91 18.11
CA GLU A 181 -8.84 -5.64 18.47
C GLU A 181 -8.35 -4.26 17.93
N ALA A 182 -9.21 -3.24 18.11
CA ALA A 182 -8.89 -1.90 17.68
C ALA A 182 -7.75 -1.28 18.52
N ARG A 183 -6.83 -0.60 17.87
CA ARG A 183 -5.83 0.28 18.51
C ARG A 183 -6.45 1.62 18.89
N SER A 184 -7.38 2.09 18.06
CA SER A 184 -8.21 3.25 18.36
C SER A 184 -9.59 3.09 17.77
N LEU A 185 -10.61 3.61 18.47
CA LEU A 185 -11.97 3.71 17.99
C LEU A 185 -12.55 5.03 18.49
N GLU A 186 -12.80 5.97 17.59
CA GLU A 186 -13.27 7.31 17.88
C GLU A 186 -14.67 7.53 17.31
N ILE A 187 -15.54 8.14 18.11
CA ILE A 187 -16.84 8.67 17.70
C ILE A 187 -16.78 10.19 17.87
N ASN A 188 -16.77 10.93 16.76
CA ASN A 188 -16.64 12.38 16.79
C ASN A 188 -17.46 13.06 15.65
N PRO A 189 -18.73 13.44 15.95
CA PRO A 189 -19.38 13.43 17.27
C PRO A 189 -20.23 12.18 17.58
N LEU A 190 -20.36 11.87 18.86
CA LEU A 190 -21.51 11.18 19.40
C LEU A 190 -22.58 12.23 19.67
N VAL A 191 -23.72 12.13 18.97
CA VAL A 191 -24.76 13.15 18.98
C VAL A 191 -25.90 12.77 19.90
N LEU A 192 -26.33 13.68 20.77
CA LEU A 192 -27.65 13.64 21.38
C LEU A 192 -28.60 14.39 20.45
N THR A 193 -29.60 13.69 19.89
CA THR A 193 -30.58 14.27 18.97
C THR A 193 -31.63 15.09 19.73
N LYS A 194 -32.40 15.92 19.01
CA LYS A 194 -33.55 16.62 19.58
C LYS A 194 -34.64 15.67 20.09
N SER A 195 -34.70 14.45 19.57
CA SER A 195 -35.59 13.38 20.08
C SER A 195 -35.10 12.70 21.36
N GLY A 196 -33.89 13.05 21.85
CA GLY A 196 -33.31 12.50 23.05
C GLY A 196 -32.59 11.16 22.88
N GLU A 197 -32.22 10.81 21.67
CA GLU A 197 -31.47 9.58 21.33
C GLU A 197 -30.00 9.89 21.07
N PHE A 198 -29.11 8.96 21.46
CA PHE A 198 -27.70 9.05 21.09
C PHE A 198 -27.44 8.34 19.77
N VAL A 199 -26.73 9.00 18.85
CA VAL A 199 -26.36 8.52 17.52
C VAL A 199 -24.88 8.78 17.26
N ALA A 200 -24.14 7.77 16.83
CA ALA A 200 -22.76 7.92 16.39
C ALA A 200 -22.74 8.50 14.95
N ALA A 201 -22.51 9.80 14.83
CA ALA A 201 -22.62 10.54 13.55
C ALA A 201 -21.37 10.43 12.69
N ASP A 202 -20.23 10.13 13.27
CA ASP A 202 -18.95 9.82 12.59
C ASP A 202 -18.21 8.74 13.37
N CYS A 203 -17.33 8.02 12.69
CA CYS A 203 -16.53 6.96 13.27
C CYS A 203 -15.18 6.85 12.59
N ARG A 204 -14.10 6.78 13.39
CA ARG A 204 -12.74 6.46 12.92
C ARG A 204 -12.23 5.26 13.68
N VAL A 205 -11.73 4.28 12.96
CA VAL A 205 -11.22 3.04 13.54
C VAL A 205 -9.86 2.70 12.95
N THR A 206 -8.95 2.31 13.82
CA THR A 206 -7.66 1.75 13.45
C THR A 206 -7.54 0.37 14.10
N ILE A 207 -7.25 -0.64 13.30
CA ILE A 207 -7.12 -2.03 13.72
C ILE A 207 -5.62 -2.38 13.82
N ASP A 208 -5.27 -3.24 14.75
CA ASP A 208 -3.93 -3.81 14.80
C ASP A 208 -3.69 -4.69 13.55
N ASP A 209 -2.59 -4.47 12.83
CA ASP A 209 -2.30 -5.21 11.59
C ASP A 209 -2.27 -6.73 11.82
N TYR A 210 -1.77 -7.17 12.99
CA TYR A 210 -1.75 -8.59 13.36
C TYR A 210 -3.12 -9.16 13.72
N ALA A 211 -4.12 -8.31 13.95
CA ALA A 211 -5.49 -8.73 14.20
C ALA A 211 -6.31 -8.95 12.93
N VAL A 212 -5.92 -8.31 11.82
CA VAL A 212 -6.70 -8.30 10.56
C VAL A 212 -7.04 -9.70 10.08
N ALA A 213 -6.10 -10.65 10.16
CA ALA A 213 -6.33 -12.04 9.76
C ALA A 213 -7.40 -12.77 10.61
N ARG A 214 -7.66 -12.31 11.85
CA ARG A 214 -8.70 -12.85 12.73
C ARG A 214 -10.08 -12.23 12.51
N HIS A 215 -10.13 -11.14 11.75
CA HIS A 215 -11.35 -10.34 11.49
C HIS A 215 -11.63 -10.16 10.00
N PRO A 216 -11.78 -11.27 9.22
CA PRO A 216 -12.05 -11.19 7.78
C PRO A 216 -13.36 -10.46 7.46
N GLU A 217 -14.31 -10.43 8.42
CA GLU A 217 -15.59 -9.72 8.30
C GLU A 217 -15.46 -8.20 8.24
N LEU A 218 -14.29 -7.64 8.55
CA LEU A 218 -14.03 -6.19 8.43
C LEU A 218 -13.74 -5.77 6.99
N GLY A 219 -13.41 -6.72 6.11
CA GLY A 219 -13.12 -6.44 4.70
C GLY A 219 -11.88 -5.56 4.50
N ILE A 220 -10.89 -5.67 5.39
CA ILE A 220 -9.62 -4.94 5.27
C ILE A 220 -8.78 -5.66 4.21
N GLU A 221 -8.50 -4.96 3.11
CA GLU A 221 -7.75 -5.53 1.99
C GLU A 221 -6.26 -5.67 2.31
N ILE A 222 -5.67 -4.66 2.97
CA ILE A 222 -4.23 -4.61 3.27
C ILE A 222 -4.03 -4.25 4.74
N ALA A 223 -3.40 -5.15 5.47
CA ALA A 223 -3.07 -4.99 6.89
C ALA A 223 -1.81 -4.11 7.05
N ARG A 224 -1.92 -2.82 6.75
CA ARG A 224 -0.81 -1.86 6.82
C ARG A 224 -1.26 -0.46 7.20
N GLU A 225 -0.32 0.32 7.71
CA GLU A 225 -0.54 1.73 7.98
C GLU A 225 -0.30 2.56 6.72
N PHE A 226 -1.38 2.97 6.08
CA PHE A 226 -1.37 3.97 5.02
C PHE A 226 -2.01 5.27 5.53
N ASP A 227 -1.69 6.39 4.90
CA ASP A 227 -2.34 7.68 5.12
C ASP A 227 -3.52 7.92 4.16
N HIS A 228 -3.68 7.03 3.19
CA HIS A 228 -4.76 7.00 2.19
C HIS A 228 -5.30 5.57 2.01
N PRO A 229 -6.50 5.38 1.46
CA PRO A 229 -7.00 4.08 1.04
C PRO A 229 -6.04 3.40 0.04
N PRO A 230 -5.88 2.06 0.07
CA PRO A 230 -4.94 1.36 -0.81
C PRO A 230 -5.15 1.69 -2.28
N THR A 231 -4.08 2.02 -2.98
CA THR A 231 -4.08 2.24 -4.43
C THR A 231 -4.08 0.92 -5.19
N ALA A 232 -4.36 0.96 -6.51
CA ALA A 232 -4.27 -0.23 -7.36
C ALA A 232 -2.86 -0.86 -7.33
N LEU A 233 -1.80 -0.05 -7.34
CA LEU A 233 -0.42 -0.55 -7.26
C LEU A 233 -0.11 -1.20 -5.91
N GLU A 234 -0.65 -0.68 -4.80
CA GLU A 234 -0.49 -1.26 -3.47
C GLU A 234 -1.23 -2.60 -3.35
N ARG A 235 -2.42 -2.74 -3.95
CA ARG A 235 -3.14 -4.02 -4.01
C ARG A 235 -2.35 -5.06 -4.80
N ILE A 236 -1.78 -4.69 -5.96
CA ILE A 236 -0.93 -5.56 -6.77
C ILE A 236 0.32 -5.98 -5.99
N ALA A 237 0.99 -5.04 -5.32
CA ALA A 237 2.17 -5.30 -4.52
C ALA A 237 1.85 -6.23 -3.34
N TYR A 238 0.73 -6.04 -2.68
CA TYR A 238 0.29 -6.90 -1.58
C TYR A 238 -0.01 -8.33 -2.05
N ALA A 239 -0.57 -8.51 -3.24
CA ALA A 239 -0.76 -9.84 -3.83
C ALA A 239 0.58 -10.55 -4.12
N VAL A 240 1.63 -9.80 -4.52
CA VAL A 240 2.99 -10.34 -4.65
C VAL A 240 3.53 -10.78 -3.29
N GLU A 241 3.35 -9.95 -2.25
CA GLU A 241 3.80 -10.28 -0.90
C GLU A 241 3.14 -11.55 -0.35
N GLN A 242 1.83 -11.70 -0.50
CA GLN A 242 1.10 -12.88 -0.03
C GLN A 242 1.57 -14.20 -0.67
N ASN A 243 2.16 -14.14 -1.84
CA ASN A 243 2.73 -15.28 -2.54
C ASN A 243 4.24 -15.41 -2.36
N ASP A 244 4.87 -14.52 -1.59
CA ASP A 244 6.29 -14.54 -1.31
C ASP A 244 6.59 -15.40 -0.08
N HIS A 245 7.59 -16.26 -0.19
CA HIS A 245 8.04 -17.16 0.87
C HIS A 245 9.37 -16.73 1.50
N ARG A 246 9.95 -15.62 1.05
CA ARG A 246 11.30 -15.17 1.43
C ARG A 246 11.31 -13.73 1.93
N GLY A 247 11.12 -13.56 3.22
CA GLY A 247 11.13 -12.26 3.88
C GLY A 247 9.88 -11.43 3.62
N THR A 248 10.01 -10.11 3.71
CA THR A 248 8.91 -9.18 3.49
C THR A 248 9.01 -8.53 2.12
N PHE A 249 7.86 -8.18 1.56
CA PHE A 249 7.74 -7.26 0.44
C PHE A 249 6.80 -6.13 0.85
N TYR A 250 7.34 -4.93 0.97
CA TYR A 250 6.57 -3.73 1.33
C TYR A 250 6.58 -2.75 0.16
N PHE A 251 5.41 -2.26 -0.21
CA PHE A 251 5.25 -1.18 -1.17
C PHE A 251 4.20 -0.20 -0.66
N ALA A 252 4.53 1.08 -0.61
CA ALA A 252 3.61 2.17 -0.33
C ALA A 252 3.83 3.30 -1.34
N GLN A 253 2.78 3.76 -1.97
CA GLN A 253 2.80 4.91 -2.86
C GLN A 253 2.76 6.20 -2.04
N LEU A 254 3.78 7.05 -2.16
CA LEU A 254 3.91 8.26 -1.36
C LEU A 254 3.48 9.52 -2.13
N ALA A 255 3.71 9.52 -3.45
CA ALA A 255 3.35 10.64 -4.30
C ALA A 255 3.02 10.18 -5.73
N THR A 256 2.02 10.79 -6.35
CA THR A 256 1.66 10.57 -7.76
C THR A 256 2.18 11.69 -8.67
N ALA A 257 2.74 12.76 -8.10
CA ALA A 257 3.35 13.88 -8.81
C ALA A 257 4.47 14.50 -7.98
N ALA A 258 5.45 15.09 -8.66
CA ALA A 258 6.52 15.82 -8.00
C ALA A 258 5.99 17.04 -7.23
N LEU A 259 6.52 17.28 -6.04
CA LEU A 259 6.19 18.46 -5.24
C LEU A 259 6.71 19.73 -5.91
N LYS A 260 6.07 20.87 -5.64
CA LYS A 260 6.50 22.17 -6.16
C LYS A 260 7.94 22.47 -5.75
N GLY A 261 8.79 22.78 -6.71
CA GLY A 261 10.22 23.05 -6.49
C GLY A 261 11.11 21.81 -6.47
N SER A 262 10.55 20.60 -6.58
CA SER A 262 11.30 19.35 -6.71
C SER A 262 11.94 19.22 -8.09
N LYS A 263 13.10 18.56 -8.16
CA LYS A 263 13.78 18.20 -9.41
C LYS A 263 13.07 17.10 -10.22
N GLY A 264 12.08 16.41 -9.60
CA GLY A 264 11.29 15.38 -10.24
C GLY A 264 10.88 14.27 -9.30
N LEU A 265 10.12 13.34 -9.83
CA LEU A 265 9.56 12.18 -9.12
C LEU A 265 10.49 10.97 -9.31
N VAL A 266 10.85 10.28 -8.23
CA VAL A 266 11.82 9.17 -8.25
C VAL A 266 11.17 7.89 -7.77
N GLY A 267 11.30 6.81 -8.54
CA GLY A 267 10.98 5.46 -8.11
C GLY A 267 12.05 4.94 -7.16
N PHE A 268 11.65 4.59 -5.93
CA PHE A 268 12.57 4.17 -4.87
C PHE A 268 12.46 2.69 -4.56
N HIS A 269 13.58 1.98 -4.57
CA HIS A 269 13.69 0.57 -4.25
C HIS A 269 14.68 0.35 -3.10
N GLY A 270 14.16 0.05 -1.92
CA GLY A 270 14.93 -0.32 -0.75
C GLY A 270 15.12 -1.83 -0.61
N ALA A 271 16.17 -2.21 0.08
CA ALA A 271 16.42 -3.58 0.51
C ALA A 271 16.95 -3.57 1.95
N GLY A 272 16.04 -3.80 2.91
CA GLY A 272 16.30 -3.67 4.35
C GLY A 272 16.00 -2.26 4.90
N GLY A 273 15.10 -2.18 5.89
CA GLY A 273 14.43 -0.96 6.35
C GLY A 273 15.33 0.23 6.67
N GLY A 274 16.22 0.12 7.68
CA GLY A 274 17.00 1.28 8.17
C GLY A 274 17.97 1.86 7.15
N GLY A 275 18.69 1.02 6.41
CA GLY A 275 19.62 1.46 5.35
C GLY A 275 18.89 2.11 4.18
N SER A 276 17.69 1.64 3.87
CA SER A 276 16.85 2.21 2.84
C SER A 276 16.34 3.60 3.22
N MET A 277 15.93 3.81 4.47
CA MET A 277 15.47 5.12 4.94
C MET A 277 16.56 6.19 4.84
N MET A 278 17.81 5.87 5.25
CA MET A 278 18.95 6.78 5.09
C MET A 278 19.20 7.15 3.61
N SER A 279 18.99 6.20 2.71
CA SER A 279 19.16 6.42 1.27
C SER A 279 18.01 7.23 0.69
N MET A 280 16.81 7.06 1.21
CA MET A 280 15.65 7.88 0.86
C MET A 280 15.84 9.34 1.28
N ASP A 281 16.33 9.58 2.50
CA ASP A 281 16.68 10.91 2.99
C ASP A 281 17.71 11.59 2.09
N ALA A 282 18.72 10.85 1.63
CA ALA A 282 19.74 11.39 0.73
C ALA A 282 19.14 11.88 -0.60
N ILE A 283 18.18 11.16 -1.17
CA ILE A 283 17.48 11.55 -2.42
C ILE A 283 16.57 12.77 -2.17
N VAL A 284 15.85 12.81 -1.05
CA VAL A 284 15.03 13.97 -0.67
C VAL A 284 15.91 15.20 -0.49
N ASN A 285 17.04 15.07 0.22
CA ASN A 285 18.02 16.15 0.41
C ASN A 285 18.68 16.60 -0.91
N ALA A 286 18.79 15.71 -1.91
CA ALA A 286 19.23 16.06 -3.26
C ALA A 286 18.16 16.84 -4.07
N GLY A 287 16.96 17.02 -3.52
CA GLY A 287 15.89 17.86 -4.06
C GLY A 287 14.84 17.11 -4.88
N PHE A 288 14.69 15.81 -4.71
CA PHE A 288 13.69 14.99 -5.41
C PHE A 288 12.46 14.67 -4.53
N THR A 289 11.37 14.35 -5.18
CA THR A 289 10.17 13.77 -4.56
C THR A 289 10.21 12.26 -4.73
N ILE A 290 9.96 11.51 -3.66
CA ILE A 290 9.88 10.05 -3.68
C ILE A 290 8.46 9.62 -4.09
N ALA A 291 8.35 8.81 -5.15
CA ALA A 291 7.07 8.30 -5.64
C ALA A 291 6.50 7.20 -4.73
N ASN A 292 7.37 6.35 -4.23
CA ASN A 292 7.01 5.19 -3.42
C ASN A 292 8.13 4.82 -2.45
N PHE A 293 7.76 4.22 -1.34
CA PHE A 293 8.69 3.43 -0.54
C PHE A 293 8.50 1.95 -0.88
N THR A 294 9.58 1.25 -1.21
CA THR A 294 9.58 -0.21 -1.42
C THR A 294 10.68 -0.83 -0.58
N ASP A 295 10.39 -1.94 0.09
CA ASP A 295 11.38 -2.75 0.79
C ASP A 295 11.20 -4.23 0.40
N THR A 296 12.23 -4.79 -0.25
CA THR A 296 12.25 -6.19 -0.66
C THR A 296 12.95 -7.11 0.34
N SER A 297 13.20 -6.62 1.55
CA SER A 297 14.05 -7.24 2.59
C SER A 297 15.54 -7.32 2.22
N GLY A 298 16.36 -7.78 3.19
CA GLY A 298 17.82 -7.87 2.99
C GLY A 298 18.29 -9.01 2.08
N ASN A 299 17.43 -10.01 1.84
CA ASN A 299 17.75 -11.22 1.06
C ASN A 299 16.65 -11.57 0.05
N PRO A 300 16.31 -10.67 -0.88
CA PRO A 300 15.24 -10.92 -1.85
C PRO A 300 15.67 -11.93 -2.91
N SER A 301 14.71 -12.70 -3.44
CA SER A 301 14.91 -13.47 -4.66
C SER A 301 15.00 -12.55 -5.89
N ALA A 302 15.60 -13.01 -6.98
CA ALA A 302 15.65 -12.28 -8.23
C ALA A 302 14.24 -11.98 -8.77
N SER A 303 13.32 -12.94 -8.66
CA SER A 303 11.92 -12.78 -9.07
C SER A 303 11.18 -11.73 -8.24
N LYS A 304 11.42 -11.63 -6.93
CA LYS A 304 10.86 -10.57 -6.08
C LYS A 304 11.36 -9.18 -6.52
N VAL A 305 12.67 -9.05 -6.71
CA VAL A 305 13.29 -7.78 -7.17
C VAL A 305 12.77 -7.37 -8.54
N TYR A 306 12.60 -8.31 -9.46
CA TYR A 306 11.98 -8.07 -10.75
C TYR A 306 10.54 -7.54 -10.61
N ARG A 307 9.70 -8.21 -9.83
CA ARG A 307 8.31 -7.79 -9.60
C ARG A 307 8.24 -6.42 -8.93
N ALA A 308 9.10 -6.16 -7.96
CA ALA A 308 9.22 -4.84 -7.33
C ALA A 308 9.58 -3.75 -8.34
N ALA A 309 10.58 -3.98 -9.19
CA ALA A 309 10.98 -3.04 -10.23
C ALA A 309 9.86 -2.78 -11.25
N ARG A 310 9.10 -3.82 -11.64
CA ARG A 310 7.93 -3.70 -12.51
C ARG A 310 6.84 -2.82 -11.89
N ILE A 311 6.53 -3.00 -10.61
CA ILE A 311 5.54 -2.20 -9.87
C ILE A 311 6.01 -0.75 -9.72
N ILE A 312 7.27 -0.52 -9.36
CA ILE A 312 7.84 0.83 -9.27
C ILE A 312 7.75 1.55 -10.61
N LEU A 313 8.13 0.89 -11.70
CA LEU A 313 8.13 1.44 -13.06
C LEU A 313 6.72 1.45 -13.72
N ALA A 314 5.69 0.99 -13.04
CA ALA A 314 4.30 1.24 -13.45
C ALA A 314 3.81 2.64 -13.07
N GLN A 315 4.58 3.39 -12.27
CA GLN A 315 4.27 4.78 -11.95
C GLN A 315 4.75 5.71 -13.08
N PRO A 316 3.90 6.61 -13.58
CA PRO A 316 4.27 7.56 -14.63
C PRO A 316 5.13 8.71 -14.10
N ASP A 317 5.72 9.48 -15.02
CA ASP A 317 6.43 10.72 -14.78
C ASP A 317 7.69 10.63 -13.90
N LEU A 318 8.21 9.41 -13.64
CA LEU A 318 9.48 9.24 -12.95
C LEU A 318 10.63 9.84 -13.79
N VAL A 319 11.53 10.55 -13.13
CA VAL A 319 12.77 11.07 -13.75
C VAL A 319 13.95 10.13 -13.56
N GLY A 320 13.83 9.11 -12.75
CA GLY A 320 14.86 8.10 -12.52
C GLY A 320 14.41 7.02 -11.53
N TYR A 321 15.20 5.95 -11.48
CA TYR A 321 15.06 4.83 -10.57
C TYR A 321 16.24 4.80 -9.60
N PHE A 322 15.96 4.80 -8.30
CA PHE A 322 17.00 4.77 -7.28
C PHE A 322 16.83 3.55 -6.38
N GLY A 323 17.81 2.64 -6.45
CA GLY A 323 17.84 1.43 -5.63
C GLY A 323 18.96 1.49 -4.59
N SER A 324 18.67 1.22 -3.31
CA SER A 324 19.72 1.19 -2.28
C SER A 324 19.38 0.24 -1.15
N GLY A 325 20.21 -0.78 -0.98
CA GLY A 325 20.13 -1.73 0.13
C GLY A 325 20.90 -1.26 1.36
N SER A 326 20.77 -2.04 2.45
CA SER A 326 21.41 -1.79 3.75
C SER A 326 22.93 -1.87 3.73
N GLY A 327 23.52 -2.53 2.72
CA GLY A 327 24.96 -2.76 2.61
C GLY A 327 25.49 -3.91 3.47
N VAL A 328 24.60 -4.67 4.12
CA VAL A 328 24.96 -5.80 5.01
C VAL A 328 24.24 -7.09 4.62
N ALA A 329 23.82 -7.21 3.37
CA ALA A 329 23.12 -8.39 2.90
C ALA A 329 24.02 -9.64 2.93
N SER A 330 23.53 -10.70 3.54
CA SER A 330 24.21 -12.02 3.59
C SER A 330 23.99 -12.85 2.33
N GLN A 331 22.99 -12.51 1.55
CA GLN A 331 22.70 -13.14 0.27
C GLN A 331 23.61 -12.61 -0.84
N GLU A 332 23.79 -13.41 -1.87
CA GLU A 332 24.50 -13.05 -3.09
C GLU A 332 23.78 -11.89 -3.83
N GLN A 333 24.43 -10.73 -3.95
CA GLN A 333 23.81 -9.53 -4.50
C GLN A 333 23.57 -9.59 -6.02
N TYR A 334 24.22 -10.50 -6.73
CA TYR A 334 23.96 -10.70 -8.14
C TYR A 334 22.52 -11.17 -8.44
N TRP A 335 21.82 -11.82 -7.50
CA TRP A 335 20.40 -12.13 -7.67
C TRP A 335 19.55 -10.87 -7.82
N SER A 336 19.80 -9.87 -6.98
CA SER A 336 19.13 -8.57 -7.10
C SER A 336 19.48 -7.87 -8.40
N ALA A 337 20.75 -7.94 -8.81
CA ALA A 337 21.19 -7.35 -10.08
C ALA A 337 20.51 -8.00 -11.29
N TYR A 338 20.34 -9.33 -11.30
CA TYR A 338 19.60 -10.02 -12.37
C TYR A 338 18.13 -9.61 -12.42
N GLY A 339 17.46 -9.50 -11.25
CA GLY A 339 16.08 -9.05 -11.17
C GLY A 339 15.88 -7.67 -11.77
N LEU A 340 16.75 -6.73 -11.40
CA LEU A 340 16.75 -5.38 -11.95
C LEU A 340 17.08 -5.35 -13.43
N ALA A 341 18.13 -6.06 -13.84
CA ALA A 341 18.57 -6.12 -15.24
C ALA A 341 17.46 -6.61 -16.17
N LYS A 342 16.74 -7.67 -15.77
CA LYS A 342 15.59 -8.19 -16.53
C LYS A 342 14.49 -7.15 -16.65
N ALA A 343 14.06 -6.53 -15.54
CA ALA A 343 13.00 -5.54 -15.56
C ALA A 343 13.37 -4.34 -16.45
N PHE A 344 14.59 -3.83 -16.32
CA PHE A 344 15.07 -2.70 -17.11
C PHE A 344 15.17 -3.04 -18.60
N TRP A 345 15.63 -4.24 -18.94
CA TRP A 345 15.70 -4.67 -20.33
C TRP A 345 14.31 -4.86 -20.94
N GLU A 346 13.40 -5.54 -20.25
CA GLU A 346 12.05 -5.79 -20.75
C GLU A 346 11.24 -4.51 -20.93
N LEU A 347 11.44 -3.55 -20.04
CA LEU A 347 10.76 -2.25 -20.11
C LEU A 347 11.51 -1.24 -21.01
N ASP A 348 12.67 -1.60 -21.59
CA ASP A 348 13.49 -0.69 -22.39
C ASP A 348 13.72 0.65 -21.69
N LEU A 349 14.34 0.61 -20.51
CA LEU A 349 14.45 1.74 -19.58
C LEU A 349 15.07 2.97 -20.25
N GLU A 350 14.37 4.12 -20.16
CA GLU A 350 14.76 5.40 -20.77
C GLU A 350 15.19 6.47 -19.75
N ILE A 351 15.00 6.18 -18.45
CA ILE A 351 15.39 7.07 -17.36
C ILE A 351 16.60 6.49 -16.63
N PRO A 352 17.49 7.32 -16.04
CA PRO A 352 18.68 6.84 -15.37
C PRO A 352 18.33 6.00 -14.14
N ALA A 353 19.15 4.97 -13.87
CA ALA A 353 19.05 4.17 -12.66
C ALA A 353 20.40 4.16 -11.91
N VAL A 354 20.34 4.38 -10.60
CA VAL A 354 21.48 4.26 -9.69
C VAL A 354 21.16 3.23 -8.64
N ILE A 355 21.98 2.18 -8.55
CA ILE A 355 21.71 1.00 -7.73
C ILE A 355 22.90 0.71 -6.82
N ARG A 356 22.70 0.75 -5.51
CA ARG A 356 23.69 0.36 -4.51
C ARG A 356 23.36 -1.03 -3.94
N LEU A 357 24.20 -2.02 -4.30
CA LEU A 357 24.06 -3.41 -3.87
C LEU A 357 25.25 -3.78 -2.99
N GLY A 358 25.15 -3.54 -1.69
CA GLY A 358 26.20 -3.87 -0.73
C GLY A 358 25.99 -5.23 -0.08
N GLY A 359 27.02 -6.06 -0.04
CA GLY A 359 27.00 -7.38 0.58
C GLY A 359 27.83 -8.41 -0.18
N ASN A 360 27.48 -9.68 -0.05
CA ASN A 360 28.19 -10.77 -0.74
C ASN A 360 28.10 -10.59 -2.26
N THR A 361 29.22 -10.84 -2.94
CA THR A 361 29.35 -10.77 -4.41
C THR A 361 28.91 -9.44 -5.05
N GLU A 362 29.05 -8.34 -4.31
CA GLU A 362 28.69 -7.00 -4.80
C GLU A 362 29.42 -6.62 -6.11
N ASP A 363 30.67 -7.07 -6.30
CA ASP A 363 31.43 -6.81 -7.53
C ASP A 363 30.76 -7.42 -8.76
N ARG A 364 30.30 -8.69 -8.64
CA ARG A 364 29.55 -9.35 -9.71
C ARG A 364 28.23 -8.64 -10.00
N ALA A 365 27.53 -8.20 -8.95
CA ALA A 365 26.28 -7.47 -9.10
C ALA A 365 26.46 -6.15 -9.85
N VAL A 366 27.51 -5.39 -9.52
CA VAL A 366 27.90 -4.14 -10.21
C VAL A 366 28.26 -4.41 -11.66
N ASP A 367 29.02 -5.47 -11.97
CA ASP A 367 29.36 -5.85 -13.35
C ASP A 367 28.13 -6.18 -14.18
N ILE A 368 27.17 -6.94 -13.65
CA ILE A 368 25.91 -7.23 -14.33
C ILE A 368 25.15 -5.94 -14.71
N LEU A 369 25.02 -5.00 -13.78
CA LEU A 369 24.34 -3.73 -14.03
C LEU A 369 25.06 -2.89 -15.09
N HIS A 370 26.38 -2.82 -15.05
CA HIS A 370 27.17 -2.07 -16.05
C HIS A 370 27.12 -2.72 -17.44
N ARG A 371 27.10 -4.05 -17.52
CA ARG A 371 26.91 -4.77 -18.79
C ARG A 371 25.53 -4.51 -19.35
N MET A 372 24.48 -4.58 -18.51
CA MET A 372 23.11 -4.29 -18.90
C MET A 372 22.95 -2.85 -19.38
N SER A 373 23.60 -1.87 -18.73
CA SER A 373 23.56 -0.46 -19.12
C SER A 373 23.92 -0.22 -20.60
N LYS A 374 24.82 -1.03 -21.16
CA LYS A 374 25.22 -0.95 -22.57
C LYS A 374 24.12 -1.35 -23.55
N LEU A 375 23.09 -2.06 -23.07
CA LEU A 375 21.95 -2.56 -23.86
C LEU A 375 20.71 -1.65 -23.71
N LEU A 376 20.79 -0.57 -22.93
CA LEU A 376 19.69 0.33 -22.61
C LEU A 376 19.92 1.72 -23.17
N ARG A 377 18.83 2.50 -23.26
CA ARG A 377 18.88 3.88 -23.73
C ARG A 377 19.37 4.87 -22.67
N ALA A 378 19.17 4.53 -21.39
CA ALA A 378 19.58 5.34 -20.26
C ALA A 378 20.70 4.65 -19.46
N PRO A 379 21.56 5.43 -18.78
CA PRO A 379 22.62 4.87 -17.95
C PRO A 379 22.06 4.14 -16.71
N VAL A 380 22.61 2.95 -16.45
CA VAL A 380 22.42 2.21 -15.22
C VAL A 380 23.78 2.08 -14.55
N GLU A 381 23.92 2.63 -13.36
CA GLU A 381 25.16 2.59 -12.58
C GLU A 381 25.00 1.77 -11.30
N GLY A 382 25.89 0.80 -11.09
CA GLY A 382 25.97 -0.03 -9.89
C GLY A 382 27.02 0.50 -8.93
N TYR A 383 26.72 0.44 -7.62
CA TYR A 383 27.57 0.91 -6.52
C TYR A 383 27.67 -0.13 -5.41
N ARG A 384 28.74 -0.05 -4.62
CA ARG A 384 29.08 -0.99 -3.53
C ARG A 384 28.68 -0.44 -2.16
N LYS A 385 28.83 -1.25 -1.13
CA LYS A 385 28.56 -0.85 0.27
C LYS A 385 29.40 0.32 0.75
N THR A 386 30.59 0.51 0.20
CA THR A 386 31.49 1.60 0.54
C THR A 386 31.04 2.95 -0.01
N ASP A 387 30.21 2.96 -1.05
CA ASP A 387 29.67 4.18 -1.62
C ASP A 387 28.53 4.71 -0.74
N THR A 388 28.67 5.94 -0.24
CA THR A 388 27.72 6.49 0.70
C THR A 388 26.40 6.89 0.01
N PRO A 389 25.24 6.85 0.71
CA PRO A 389 23.97 7.32 0.17
C PRO A 389 24.02 8.73 -0.39
N ALA A 390 24.71 9.66 0.28
CA ALA A 390 24.85 11.04 -0.18
C ALA A 390 25.63 11.14 -1.50
N PHE A 391 26.72 10.38 -1.64
CA PHE A 391 27.50 10.35 -2.88
C PHE A 391 26.67 9.84 -4.07
N ILE A 392 25.98 8.70 -3.89
CA ILE A 392 25.18 8.12 -4.98
C ILE A 392 23.95 8.96 -5.32
N ALA A 393 23.37 9.68 -4.34
CA ALA A 393 22.27 10.62 -4.57
C ALA A 393 22.75 11.86 -5.41
N THR A 394 23.96 12.36 -5.14
CA THR A 394 24.57 13.41 -5.95
C THR A 394 24.79 12.91 -7.39
N ARG A 395 25.35 11.71 -7.54
CA ARG A 395 25.56 11.10 -8.85
C ARG A 395 24.27 10.90 -9.61
N PHE A 396 23.21 10.43 -8.92
CA PHE A 396 21.87 10.32 -9.50
C PHE A 396 21.36 11.67 -10.04
N ALA A 397 21.51 12.75 -9.27
CA ALA A 397 21.09 14.08 -9.70
C ALA A 397 21.82 14.56 -10.97
N GLU A 398 23.11 14.24 -11.09
CA GLU A 398 23.89 14.52 -12.31
C GLU A 398 23.35 13.77 -13.54
N LEU A 399 23.01 12.48 -13.36
CA LEU A 399 22.46 11.65 -14.44
C LEU A 399 21.09 12.14 -14.89
N VAL A 400 20.21 12.48 -13.94
CA VAL A 400 18.89 13.05 -14.24
C VAL A 400 19.04 14.37 -15.01
N THR A 401 19.99 15.21 -14.64
CA THR A 401 20.27 16.47 -15.36
C THR A 401 20.73 16.20 -16.80
N LYS A 402 21.58 15.19 -17.01
CA LYS A 402 22.08 14.82 -18.35
C LYS A 402 21.00 14.26 -19.27
N THR A 403 19.94 13.66 -18.74
CA THR A 403 18.81 13.14 -19.52
C THR A 403 17.75 14.21 -19.83
N ASN A 404 18.04 15.50 -19.58
CA ASN A 404 17.18 16.64 -19.87
C ASN A 404 15.75 16.52 -19.34
N GLY A 405 15.58 15.89 -18.18
CA GLY A 405 14.27 15.74 -17.56
C GLY A 405 13.32 14.78 -18.30
N THR A 406 13.87 13.79 -19.00
CA THR A 406 13.08 12.70 -19.58
C THR A 406 12.17 12.13 -18.50
N LYS A 407 10.87 12.00 -18.80
CA LYS A 407 9.88 11.45 -17.93
C LYS A 407 9.47 10.06 -18.40
N TRP A 408 9.48 9.13 -17.47
CA TRP A 408 9.09 7.75 -17.71
C TRP A 408 7.62 7.63 -18.08
N LYS A 409 7.35 6.81 -19.08
CA LYS A 409 5.99 6.36 -19.44
C LYS A 409 5.92 4.86 -19.22
N PRO A 410 5.04 4.38 -18.32
CA PRO A 410 4.82 2.95 -18.13
C PRO A 410 4.51 2.24 -19.44
N ARG A 411 5.03 1.04 -19.59
CA ARG A 411 4.83 0.21 -20.78
C ARG A 411 4.82 -1.27 -20.42
N LEU A 412 4.20 -2.05 -21.29
CA LEU A 412 4.22 -3.51 -21.20
C LEU A 412 5.64 -4.03 -21.49
N PRO A 413 6.02 -5.18 -20.87
CA PRO A 413 7.34 -5.76 -21.08
C PRO A 413 7.49 -6.25 -22.53
N ARG A 414 8.63 -5.99 -23.13
CA ARG A 414 9.01 -6.66 -24.36
C ARG A 414 9.46 -8.08 -24.05
N VAL A 415 9.15 -8.99 -24.93
CA VAL A 415 9.59 -10.40 -24.87
C VAL A 415 10.59 -10.71 -25.98
N PRO A 416 11.43 -11.75 -25.86
CA PRO A 416 12.28 -12.21 -26.95
C PRO A 416 11.47 -12.56 -28.19
N LYS A 417 12.10 -12.43 -29.38
CA LYS A 417 11.42 -12.66 -30.66
C LYS A 417 10.84 -14.07 -30.83
N PHE A 418 11.43 -15.05 -30.17
CA PHE A 418 10.98 -16.43 -30.26
C PHE A 418 9.77 -16.75 -29.39
N VAL A 419 9.44 -15.91 -28.41
CA VAL A 419 8.26 -16.14 -27.55
C VAL A 419 6.99 -16.03 -28.38
N GLY A 420 6.15 -17.07 -28.30
CA GLY A 420 4.94 -17.16 -29.12
C GLY A 420 5.12 -17.89 -30.46
N ASP A 421 6.34 -18.24 -30.85
CA ASP A 421 6.56 -19.12 -32.02
C ASP A 421 5.98 -20.51 -31.71
N PRO A 422 5.19 -21.10 -32.62
CA PRO A 422 4.57 -22.43 -32.43
C PRO A 422 5.59 -23.57 -32.25
N THR A 423 6.84 -23.37 -32.65
CA THR A 423 7.93 -24.36 -32.48
C THR A 423 8.57 -24.30 -31.10
N VAL A 424 8.23 -23.28 -30.27
CA VAL A 424 8.78 -23.07 -28.94
C VAL A 424 7.95 -23.83 -27.92
N THR A 425 8.64 -24.55 -27.05
CA THR A 425 8.03 -25.22 -25.91
C THR A 425 7.73 -24.24 -24.79
N LYS A 426 6.50 -24.28 -24.26
CA LYS A 426 6.04 -23.49 -23.13
C LYS A 426 5.73 -24.38 -21.93
N LEU A 427 6.36 -24.10 -20.81
CA LEU A 427 6.02 -24.69 -19.52
C LEU A 427 5.34 -23.64 -18.64
N ALA A 428 4.09 -23.89 -18.26
CA ALA A 428 3.35 -23.04 -17.33
C ALA A 428 3.62 -23.47 -15.88
N LEU A 429 3.95 -22.49 -15.03
CA LEU A 429 4.21 -22.63 -13.62
C LEU A 429 3.23 -21.76 -12.83
N LYS A 430 3.21 -21.86 -11.50
CA LYS A 430 2.24 -21.13 -10.68
C LYS A 430 2.28 -19.61 -10.92
N ASN A 431 3.47 -19.01 -11.01
CA ASN A 431 3.67 -17.55 -11.12
C ASN A 431 4.63 -17.19 -12.27
N ALA A 432 4.86 -18.11 -13.20
CA ALA A 432 5.81 -17.93 -14.29
C ALA A 432 5.50 -18.81 -15.50
N ARG A 433 6.07 -18.47 -16.65
CA ARG A 433 6.08 -19.31 -17.86
C ARG A 433 7.51 -19.40 -18.36
N VAL A 434 7.94 -20.61 -18.69
CA VAL A 434 9.25 -20.85 -19.31
C VAL A 434 9.03 -21.12 -20.81
N TRP A 435 9.73 -20.37 -21.63
CA TRP A 435 9.72 -20.50 -23.08
C TRP A 435 11.08 -21.03 -23.52
N ILE A 436 11.11 -22.10 -24.30
CA ILE A 436 12.34 -22.80 -24.70
C ILE A 436 12.29 -23.06 -26.21
N ASP A 437 13.27 -22.53 -26.93
CA ASP A 437 13.53 -22.93 -28.29
C ASP A 437 14.15 -24.34 -28.30
N THR A 438 13.42 -25.27 -28.91
CA THR A 438 13.83 -26.69 -28.96
C THR A 438 15.14 -26.92 -29.72
N ALA A 439 15.49 -26.05 -30.65
CA ALA A 439 16.77 -26.09 -31.35
C ALA A 439 17.97 -25.76 -30.46
N GLN A 440 17.75 -24.95 -29.44
CA GLN A 440 18.77 -24.52 -28.45
C GLN A 440 18.79 -25.38 -27.18
N TRP A 441 17.94 -26.42 -27.12
CA TRP A 441 17.71 -27.21 -25.92
C TRP A 441 18.98 -27.76 -25.25
N PRO A 442 19.98 -28.32 -25.96
CA PRO A 442 21.17 -28.88 -25.30
C PRO A 442 21.96 -27.83 -24.51
N GLN A 443 22.06 -26.59 -25.04
CA GLN A 443 22.80 -25.50 -24.40
C GLN A 443 22.01 -24.94 -23.21
N ILE A 444 20.71 -24.75 -23.37
CA ILE A 444 19.82 -24.28 -22.34
C ILE A 444 19.76 -25.25 -21.18
N ARG A 445 19.67 -26.55 -21.48
CA ARG A 445 19.69 -27.60 -20.47
C ARG A 445 20.93 -27.54 -19.60
N ALA A 446 22.12 -27.42 -20.20
CA ALA A 446 23.37 -27.29 -19.48
C ALA A 446 23.39 -26.05 -18.58
N ALA A 447 22.88 -24.91 -19.07
CA ALA A 447 22.79 -23.68 -18.30
C ALA A 447 21.83 -23.83 -17.11
N VAL A 448 20.63 -24.40 -17.34
CA VAL A 448 19.63 -24.63 -16.27
C VAL A 448 20.15 -25.61 -15.23
N GLU A 449 20.80 -26.70 -15.61
CA GLU A 449 21.41 -27.67 -14.69
C GLU A 449 22.53 -27.02 -13.84
N THR A 450 23.31 -26.12 -14.43
CA THR A 450 24.38 -25.41 -13.73
C THR A 450 23.82 -24.46 -12.67
N TYR A 451 22.73 -23.75 -12.97
CA TYR A 451 22.13 -22.77 -12.05
C TYR A 451 21.17 -23.36 -11.04
N SER A 452 20.33 -24.28 -11.49
CA SER A 452 19.20 -24.73 -10.65
C SER A 452 19.52 -25.95 -9.78
N GLY A 453 20.70 -26.54 -9.93
CA GLY A 453 21.14 -27.66 -9.09
C GLY A 453 20.17 -28.85 -9.08
N GLY A 454 19.31 -29.02 -10.09
CA GLY A 454 18.40 -30.15 -10.17
C GLY A 454 17.04 -29.94 -10.82
N LEU A 455 16.75 -28.77 -11.36
CA LEU A 455 15.58 -28.60 -12.24
C LEU A 455 15.98 -28.98 -13.66
N ILE A 456 15.59 -30.16 -14.10
CA ILE A 456 15.75 -30.64 -15.46
C ILE A 456 14.41 -30.48 -16.18
N ILE A 457 14.40 -29.72 -17.26
CA ILE A 457 13.24 -29.59 -18.13
C ILE A 457 13.51 -30.49 -19.35
N ASP A 458 12.59 -31.41 -19.66
CA ASP A 458 12.69 -32.27 -20.83
C ASP A 458 12.39 -31.50 -22.13
N ARG A 459 12.58 -32.17 -23.31
CA ARG A 459 12.32 -31.58 -24.62
C ARG A 459 10.83 -31.19 -24.85
N ALA A 460 9.92 -31.72 -24.05
CA ALA A 460 8.51 -31.37 -24.08
C ALA A 460 8.18 -30.21 -23.12
N GLY A 461 9.18 -29.61 -22.47
CA GLY A 461 8.98 -28.53 -21.50
C GLY A 461 8.39 -28.99 -20.17
N LYS A 462 8.44 -30.30 -19.88
CA LYS A 462 7.99 -30.85 -18.60
C LYS A 462 9.16 -30.95 -17.63
N PRO A 463 8.95 -30.65 -16.33
CA PRO A 463 9.96 -30.96 -15.34
C PRO A 463 10.32 -32.44 -15.39
N ALA A 464 11.55 -32.77 -15.66
CA ALA A 464 12.04 -34.16 -15.64
C ALA A 464 12.21 -34.69 -14.21
N ALA A 465 12.31 -33.80 -13.22
CA ALA A 465 12.20 -34.13 -11.82
C ALA A 465 10.94 -33.43 -11.26
N ALA A 466 10.06 -34.18 -10.60
CA ALA A 466 8.93 -33.63 -9.88
C ALA A 466 9.44 -32.86 -8.64
N LEU A 467 9.63 -31.56 -8.78
CA LEU A 467 9.86 -30.69 -7.63
C LEU A 467 8.51 -30.32 -7.03
N PRO A 468 8.34 -30.38 -5.70
CA PRO A 468 7.16 -29.83 -5.03
C PRO A 468 6.99 -28.35 -5.38
N ASN A 469 5.75 -27.87 -5.41
CA ASN A 469 5.43 -26.47 -5.75
C ASN A 469 6.19 -25.43 -4.90
N GLU A 470 6.53 -25.79 -3.66
CA GLU A 470 7.27 -24.93 -2.72
C GLU A 470 8.77 -24.84 -3.10
N GLU A 471 9.38 -25.95 -3.52
CA GLU A 471 10.74 -25.94 -4.05
C GLU A 471 10.84 -25.16 -5.35
N PHE A 472 9.77 -25.19 -6.15
CA PHE A 472 9.72 -24.45 -7.39
C PHE A 472 9.76 -22.93 -7.18
N ALA A 473 9.06 -22.40 -6.17
CA ALA A 473 9.11 -20.99 -5.83
C ALA A 473 10.52 -20.52 -5.43
N THR A 474 11.31 -21.40 -4.82
CA THR A 474 12.73 -21.14 -4.51
C THR A 474 13.62 -21.19 -5.76
N LYS A 475 13.34 -22.09 -6.67
CA LYS A 475 14.09 -22.30 -7.92
C LYS A 475 13.73 -21.31 -9.03
N ASP A 476 12.58 -20.64 -8.95
CA ASP A 476 12.16 -19.56 -9.84
C ASP A 476 13.27 -18.48 -9.96
N SER A 477 13.93 -18.14 -8.85
CA SER A 477 15.03 -17.17 -8.84
C SER A 477 16.28 -17.64 -9.57
N GLU A 478 16.57 -18.93 -9.47
CA GLU A 478 17.72 -19.54 -10.14
C GLU A 478 17.48 -19.63 -11.65
N LEU A 479 16.28 -20.06 -12.07
CA LEU A 479 15.88 -20.05 -13.47
C LEU A 479 15.89 -18.65 -14.06
N PHE A 480 15.41 -17.68 -13.29
CA PHE A 480 15.43 -16.30 -13.69
C PHE A 480 16.86 -15.75 -13.89
N ALA A 481 17.78 -16.08 -12.98
CA ALA A 481 19.18 -15.70 -13.14
C ALA A 481 19.81 -16.37 -14.36
N CYS A 482 19.50 -17.64 -14.60
CA CYS A 482 19.93 -18.36 -15.80
C CYS A 482 19.43 -17.68 -17.08
N ASP A 483 18.16 -17.26 -17.14
CA ASP A 483 17.62 -16.53 -18.30
C ASP A 483 18.40 -15.24 -18.58
N VAL A 484 18.61 -14.42 -17.57
CA VAL A 484 19.33 -13.14 -17.74
C VAL A 484 20.80 -13.38 -18.10
N GLU A 485 21.45 -14.36 -17.49
CA GLU A 485 22.85 -14.69 -17.82
C GLU A 485 22.98 -15.29 -19.21
N CYS A 486 22.08 -16.17 -19.63
CA CYS A 486 22.02 -16.67 -20.99
C CYS A 486 21.90 -15.54 -22.02
N ARG A 487 21.08 -14.55 -21.76
CA ARG A 487 20.97 -13.38 -22.64
C ARG A 487 22.25 -12.56 -22.72
N LEU A 488 22.90 -12.33 -21.55
CA LEU A 488 24.18 -11.64 -21.51
C LEU A 488 25.30 -12.43 -22.22
N ALA A 489 25.13 -13.75 -22.30
CA ALA A 489 25.98 -14.65 -23.05
C ALA A 489 25.56 -14.87 -24.52
N GLU A 490 24.52 -14.14 -25.00
CA GLU A 490 23.97 -14.25 -26.36
C GLU A 490 23.25 -15.58 -26.67
N ILE A 491 22.68 -16.25 -25.67
CA ILE A 491 21.84 -17.44 -25.86
C ILE A 491 20.41 -17.00 -26.11
N ASP A 492 19.91 -17.21 -27.32
CA ASP A 492 18.65 -16.68 -27.86
C ASP A 492 17.55 -17.76 -27.91
N GLY A 493 17.29 -18.48 -26.85
CA GLY A 493 16.34 -19.59 -26.90
C GLY A 493 15.69 -19.97 -25.58
N PHE A 494 15.95 -19.22 -24.52
CA PHE A 494 15.34 -19.42 -23.20
C PHE A 494 14.82 -18.13 -22.65
N TYR A 495 13.59 -18.12 -22.12
CA TYR A 495 12.99 -16.97 -21.48
C TYR A 495 12.08 -17.38 -20.33
N LEU A 496 12.34 -16.84 -19.15
CA LEU A 496 11.46 -16.96 -18.00
C LEU A 496 10.56 -15.73 -17.92
N GLU A 497 9.30 -15.90 -18.24
CA GLU A 497 8.27 -14.88 -18.12
C GLU A 497 7.69 -14.93 -16.70
N LEU A 498 7.84 -13.87 -15.94
CA LEU A 498 7.37 -13.75 -14.56
C LEU A 498 6.09 -12.91 -14.52
N ASP A 499 5.04 -13.45 -13.92
CA ASP A 499 3.78 -12.74 -13.75
C ASP A 499 3.83 -11.73 -12.61
N VAL A 500 3.20 -10.57 -12.85
CA VAL A 500 2.78 -9.60 -11.84
C VAL A 500 1.26 -9.42 -12.02
N PRO A 501 0.45 -10.27 -11.34
CA PRO A 501 -1.00 -10.32 -11.60
C PRO A 501 -1.67 -8.95 -11.47
N GLY A 502 -2.45 -8.56 -12.48
CA GLY A 502 -3.18 -7.29 -12.53
C GLY A 502 -2.35 -6.08 -12.97
N LEU A 503 -1.01 -6.18 -13.09
CA LEU A 503 -0.17 -5.03 -13.44
C LEU A 503 -0.28 -4.66 -14.92
N ASP A 504 -0.26 -5.65 -15.79
CA ASP A 504 -0.30 -5.41 -17.24
C ASP A 504 -1.66 -4.88 -17.67
N GLU A 505 -2.74 -5.32 -17.04
CA GLU A 505 -4.10 -4.79 -17.23
C GLU A 505 -4.19 -3.33 -16.76
N LEU A 506 -3.58 -3.00 -15.63
CA LEU A 506 -3.54 -1.63 -15.11
C LEU A 506 -2.80 -0.69 -16.07
N ILE A 507 -1.66 -1.12 -16.63
CA ILE A 507 -0.87 -0.33 -17.58
C ILE A 507 -1.58 -0.21 -18.93
N GLY A 508 -2.16 -1.31 -19.43
CA GLY A 508 -2.85 -1.36 -20.74
C GLY A 508 -4.20 -0.65 -20.75
N GLY A 509 -4.88 -0.53 -19.60
CA GLY A 509 -6.18 0.15 -19.49
C GLY A 509 -6.08 1.67 -19.28
N ALA A 510 -4.87 2.20 -19.07
CA ALA A 510 -4.62 3.63 -18.89
C ALA A 510 -4.27 4.39 -20.19
N GLY A 511 -4.38 3.71 -21.37
CA GLY A 511 -4.08 4.23 -22.69
C GLY A 511 -5.29 4.76 -23.46
#